data_01369b5c774a0823a958fae8b0cac955
#
_entry.id   01369b5c774a0823a958fae8b0cac955
#
_cell.length_a   1.000
_cell.length_b   1.000
_cell.length_c   1.000
_cell.angle_alpha   90.00
_cell.angle_beta   90.00
_cell.angle_gamma   90.00
#
_symmetry.space_group_name_H-M   'P 1'
#
loop_
_entity.id
_entity.type
_entity.pdbx_description
1 polymer ?
#
loop_
_entity_poly.entity_id
_entity_poly.type
_entity_poly.pdbx_seq_one_letter_code
_entity_poly.pdbx_strand_id
1 'polypeptide(L)'
;MNDGTYSAFSRAIHERHFGRRAPVEVSIEVTRRCPLQCLHCYNNLPMGDASARAQELTLEEHCRLLDDLVAAGTLWILYTGGEIFGRKDFLDIYTEAKKRGFLVTLFTNGTLITPRIADHLAEWRPFGIEITLYGATRETYEALTRVPGSYDRCMRGVRLLAERGLPLKLKTVPTTINVHEVYEMKRMAEEDFHVEFKFDPLVNPRIDCSQSPLAVRLSPEEAVALDFFDPRRGVDYSKLLDRELGAPIVPTPDDNHRYFCGGGMNGCAIDPAGNMSICVISHQQDYNIRTKGFREGWEGRLLEIRNQPRTRPTICDRCQIKSICGMCPANGELESGDPESPVDFLCQVAHLRAYALGYEVPEHGDCRCCSGGEIHESLLAAGKRIRKQMSEATPSTRATTSAPLLNVLQPAGACGSGGCGSCAATSA
;
A
#
# COMPACT_ATOMS: atom_id res chain seq x y z
N MET A 1 -5.21 -29.35 -14.49
CA MET A 1 -4.27 -28.74 -15.46
C MET A 1 -4.02 -27.34 -15.00
N ASN A 2 -2.75 -26.96 -14.80
CA ASN A 2 -2.39 -25.57 -14.52
C ASN A 2 -2.75 -24.76 -15.75
N ASP A 3 -3.58 -23.74 -15.61
CA ASP A 3 -4.01 -22.88 -16.72
C ASP A 3 -2.89 -21.97 -17.28
N GLY A 4 -1.64 -22.21 -16.88
CA GLY A 4 -0.43 -21.56 -17.41
C GLY A 4 -0.33 -20.05 -17.17
N THR A 5 -1.23 -19.48 -16.33
CA THR A 5 -1.18 -18.04 -16.03
C THR A 5 -0.08 -17.74 -15.02
N TYR A 6 0.48 -16.51 -15.09
CA TYR A 6 1.46 -16.03 -14.12
C TYR A 6 0.90 -16.08 -12.68
N SER A 7 -0.37 -15.73 -12.48
CA SER A 7 -1.00 -15.76 -11.16
C SER A 7 -1.04 -17.17 -10.57
N ALA A 8 -1.34 -18.19 -11.38
CA ALA A 8 -1.30 -19.59 -10.96
C ALA A 8 0.14 -20.04 -10.62
N PHE A 9 1.12 -19.65 -11.45
CA PHE A 9 2.54 -19.92 -11.18
C PHE A 9 3.01 -19.26 -9.88
N SER A 10 2.77 -17.96 -9.71
CA SER A 10 3.17 -17.22 -8.52
C SER A 10 2.56 -17.82 -7.26
N ARG A 11 1.26 -18.13 -7.27
CA ARG A 11 0.57 -18.78 -6.15
C ARG A 11 1.19 -20.12 -5.81
N ALA A 12 1.43 -20.98 -6.78
CA ALA A 12 2.02 -22.30 -6.57
C ALA A 12 3.43 -22.22 -5.95
N ILE A 13 4.24 -21.23 -6.35
CA ILE A 13 5.56 -20.98 -5.74
C ILE A 13 5.41 -20.54 -4.29
N HIS A 14 4.56 -19.55 -4.00
CA HIS A 14 4.36 -19.06 -2.64
C HIS A 14 3.80 -20.15 -1.71
N GLU A 15 2.80 -20.91 -2.14
CA GLU A 15 2.25 -22.04 -1.38
C GLU A 15 3.31 -23.11 -1.10
N ARG A 16 4.13 -23.45 -2.11
CA ARG A 16 5.19 -24.45 -1.97
C ARG A 16 6.28 -24.04 -0.98
N HIS A 17 6.59 -22.75 -0.92
CA HIS A 17 7.66 -22.20 -0.08
C HIS A 17 7.18 -21.68 1.27
N PHE A 18 5.88 -21.45 1.47
CA PHE A 18 5.34 -20.92 2.71
C PHE A 18 5.72 -21.78 3.93
N GLY A 19 5.54 -23.09 3.85
CA GLY A 19 5.90 -24.02 4.91
C GLY A 19 7.41 -24.26 5.06
N ARG A 20 8.23 -23.81 4.11
CA ARG A 20 9.70 -24.01 4.13
C ARG A 20 10.47 -22.76 4.54
N ARG A 21 9.77 -21.64 4.75
CA ARG A 21 10.35 -20.36 5.11
C ARG A 21 11.53 -19.98 4.19
N ALA A 22 11.24 -19.60 2.96
CA ALA A 22 12.22 -19.17 1.97
C ALA A 22 11.96 -17.73 1.54
N PRO A 23 12.98 -16.85 1.39
CA PRO A 23 12.82 -15.45 1.00
C PRO A 23 12.54 -15.34 -0.51
N VAL A 24 11.34 -15.74 -0.93
CA VAL A 24 10.95 -15.80 -2.35
C VAL A 24 10.89 -14.42 -2.97
N GLU A 25 10.51 -13.41 -2.18
CA GLU A 25 10.44 -12.02 -2.59
C GLU A 25 11.16 -11.10 -1.60
N VAL A 26 11.82 -10.04 -2.12
CA VAL A 26 12.48 -9.03 -1.28
C VAL A 26 12.17 -7.64 -1.79
N SER A 27 11.71 -6.76 -0.88
CA SER A 27 11.55 -5.34 -1.15
C SER A 27 12.84 -4.60 -0.76
N ILE A 28 13.41 -3.84 -1.68
CA ILE A 28 14.63 -3.07 -1.47
C ILE A 28 14.33 -1.60 -1.67
N GLU A 29 14.39 -0.82 -0.58
CA GLU A 29 14.38 0.64 -0.66
C GLU A 29 15.79 1.10 -1.01
N VAL A 30 16.01 1.59 -2.24
CA VAL A 30 17.36 2.00 -2.68
C VAL A 30 17.75 3.39 -2.19
N THR A 31 16.77 4.20 -1.84
CA THR A 31 16.92 5.56 -1.29
C THR A 31 15.59 6.01 -0.66
N ARG A 32 15.62 6.84 0.36
CA ARG A 32 14.43 7.59 0.84
C ARG A 32 14.35 9.00 0.28
N ARG A 33 15.36 9.45 -0.46
CA ARG A 33 15.38 10.75 -1.09
C ARG A 33 14.39 10.79 -2.26
N CYS A 34 13.58 11.85 -2.32
CA CYS A 34 12.54 12.02 -3.33
C CYS A 34 12.43 13.48 -3.77
N PRO A 35 12.19 13.77 -5.06
CA PRO A 35 11.94 15.12 -5.53
C PRO A 35 10.53 15.63 -5.16
N LEU A 36 9.65 14.77 -4.66
CA LEU A 36 8.29 15.11 -4.24
C LEU A 36 8.20 15.24 -2.71
N GLN A 37 7.17 15.98 -2.25
CA GLN A 37 6.88 16.23 -0.85
C GLN A 37 5.44 15.80 -0.51
N CYS A 38 5.05 14.61 -0.99
CA CYS A 38 3.67 14.12 -0.88
C CYS A 38 3.18 14.08 0.57
N LEU A 39 2.00 14.66 0.81
CA LEU A 39 1.42 14.80 2.15
C LEU A 39 1.12 13.47 2.84
N HIS A 40 0.84 12.41 2.08
CA HIS A 40 0.56 11.06 2.60
C HIS A 40 1.79 10.15 2.68
N CYS A 41 3.00 10.67 2.35
CA CYS A 41 4.18 9.83 2.23
C CYS A 41 4.70 9.35 3.59
N TYR A 42 4.95 8.04 3.68
CA TYR A 42 5.41 7.41 4.91
C TYR A 42 6.92 7.52 5.15
N ASN A 43 7.76 7.80 4.11
CA ASN A 43 9.22 7.67 4.26
C ASN A 43 10.08 8.69 3.51
N ASN A 44 9.51 9.65 2.76
CA ASN A 44 10.29 10.54 1.90
C ASN A 44 11.23 11.48 2.67
N LEU A 45 12.42 11.69 2.12
CA LEU A 45 13.40 12.70 2.53
C LEU A 45 13.73 13.64 1.35
N PRO A 46 14.16 14.87 1.60
CA PRO A 46 14.56 15.78 0.51
C PRO A 46 15.67 15.19 -0.37
N MET A 47 15.62 15.46 -1.68
CA MET A 47 16.66 15.03 -2.63
C MET A 47 18.08 15.42 -2.22
N GLY A 48 18.25 16.60 -1.58
CA GLY A 48 19.52 17.14 -1.15
C GLY A 48 20.02 16.60 0.21
N ASP A 49 19.30 15.66 0.85
CA ASP A 49 19.71 15.12 2.15
C ASP A 49 21.03 14.35 2.03
N ALA A 50 22.11 15.00 2.45
CA ALA A 50 23.48 14.45 2.40
C ALA A 50 23.70 13.32 3.39
N SER A 51 23.04 13.37 4.55
CA SER A 51 23.13 12.33 5.59
C SER A 51 22.48 11.04 5.12
N ALA A 52 21.25 11.14 4.60
CA ALA A 52 20.55 9.99 4.02
C ALA A 52 21.37 9.38 2.87
N ARG A 53 21.91 10.22 1.99
CA ARG A 53 22.75 9.76 0.87
C ARG A 53 24.01 9.03 1.32
N ALA A 54 24.68 9.51 2.37
CA ALA A 54 25.91 8.90 2.90
C ALA A 54 25.66 7.52 3.52
N GLN A 55 24.43 7.23 3.93
CA GLN A 55 24.04 5.95 4.53
C GLN A 55 23.58 4.91 3.48
N GLU A 56 23.30 5.32 2.26
CA GLU A 56 22.82 4.40 1.21
C GLU A 56 23.87 3.31 0.91
N LEU A 57 23.39 2.08 0.67
CA LEU A 57 24.22 0.98 0.19
C LEU A 57 24.91 1.36 -1.12
N THR A 58 26.18 1.10 -1.25
CA THR A 58 26.94 1.30 -2.50
C THR A 58 26.51 0.28 -3.56
N LEU A 59 26.86 0.52 -4.82
CA LEU A 59 26.66 -0.46 -5.91
C LEU A 59 27.28 -1.81 -5.57
N GLU A 60 28.50 -1.80 -5.03
CA GLU A 60 29.20 -3.03 -4.62
C GLU A 60 28.47 -3.77 -3.49
N GLU A 61 27.92 -3.05 -2.51
CA GLU A 61 27.10 -3.65 -1.44
C GLU A 61 25.79 -4.21 -2.00
N HIS A 62 25.16 -3.53 -2.97
CA HIS A 62 24.02 -4.09 -3.67
C HIS A 62 24.37 -5.37 -4.45
N CYS A 63 25.53 -5.42 -5.12
CA CYS A 63 25.98 -6.63 -5.81
C CYS A 63 26.14 -7.81 -4.84
N ARG A 64 26.77 -7.58 -3.67
CA ARG A 64 26.89 -8.62 -2.62
C ARG A 64 25.52 -9.09 -2.12
N LEU A 65 24.61 -8.14 -1.82
CA LEU A 65 23.23 -8.48 -1.44
C LEU A 65 22.55 -9.32 -2.52
N LEU A 66 22.67 -8.94 -3.80
CA LEU A 66 22.06 -9.69 -4.90
C LEU A 66 22.63 -11.12 -5.01
N ASP A 67 23.92 -11.32 -4.76
CA ASP A 67 24.54 -12.65 -4.74
C ASP A 67 24.00 -13.49 -3.56
N ASP A 68 23.86 -12.89 -2.39
CA ASP A 68 23.22 -13.52 -1.21
C ASP A 68 21.77 -13.93 -1.51
N LEU A 69 21.00 -13.07 -2.20
CA LEU A 69 19.61 -13.32 -2.57
C LEU A 69 19.49 -14.48 -3.60
N VAL A 70 20.41 -14.56 -4.55
CA VAL A 70 20.50 -15.73 -5.47
C VAL A 70 20.75 -17.01 -4.68
N ALA A 71 21.72 -16.98 -3.74
CA ALA A 71 22.03 -18.13 -2.91
C ALA A 71 20.88 -18.55 -1.99
N ALA A 72 20.02 -17.59 -1.57
CA ALA A 72 18.84 -17.83 -0.76
C ALA A 72 17.62 -18.32 -1.57
N GLY A 73 17.68 -18.29 -2.91
CA GLY A 73 16.59 -18.73 -3.79
C GLY A 73 15.52 -17.67 -4.04
N THR A 74 15.81 -16.39 -3.82
CA THR A 74 14.92 -15.28 -4.13
C THR A 74 14.62 -15.22 -5.63
N LEU A 75 13.36 -15.00 -5.99
CA LEU A 75 12.91 -14.88 -7.37
C LEU A 75 12.48 -13.45 -7.73
N TRP A 76 11.77 -12.79 -6.81
CA TRP A 76 11.21 -11.46 -7.05
C TRP A 76 11.93 -10.40 -6.22
N ILE A 77 12.27 -9.31 -6.87
CA ILE A 77 12.75 -8.08 -6.22
C ILE A 77 11.80 -6.94 -6.55
N LEU A 78 11.34 -6.25 -5.52
CA LEU A 78 10.70 -4.95 -5.64
C LEU A 78 11.71 -3.86 -5.30
N TYR A 79 12.10 -3.04 -6.27
CA TYR A 79 12.82 -1.80 -5.99
C TYR A 79 11.85 -0.66 -5.73
N THR A 80 12.02 -0.01 -4.59
CA THR A 80 11.16 1.06 -4.08
C THR A 80 11.99 2.08 -3.27
N GLY A 81 11.32 2.91 -2.50
CA GLY A 81 11.92 3.90 -1.62
C GLY A 81 11.24 5.27 -1.74
N GLY A 82 12.03 6.37 -1.75
CA GLY A 82 11.55 7.69 -2.12
C GLY A 82 11.32 7.77 -3.62
N GLU A 83 12.39 8.02 -4.40
CA GLU A 83 12.34 7.91 -5.87
C GLU A 83 13.59 7.19 -6.37
N ILE A 84 13.41 6.01 -6.93
CA ILE A 84 14.51 5.13 -7.34
C ILE A 84 15.45 5.78 -8.37
N PHE A 85 14.91 6.52 -9.33
CA PHE A 85 15.68 7.24 -10.36
C PHE A 85 16.34 8.53 -9.84
N GLY A 86 16.09 8.91 -8.60
CA GLY A 86 16.84 9.95 -7.88
C GLY A 86 18.25 9.53 -7.50
N ARG A 87 18.53 8.25 -7.54
CA ARG A 87 19.85 7.67 -7.31
C ARG A 87 20.58 7.50 -8.65
N LYS A 88 21.78 8.08 -8.76
CA LYS A 88 22.51 8.17 -10.05
C LYS A 88 22.94 6.81 -10.62
N ASP A 89 23.30 5.87 -9.75
CA ASP A 89 23.76 4.52 -10.07
C ASP A 89 22.63 3.47 -10.05
N PHE A 90 21.36 3.90 -9.98
CA PHE A 90 20.24 2.97 -9.89
C PHE A 90 20.14 2.05 -11.12
N LEU A 91 20.40 2.56 -12.33
CA LEU A 91 20.36 1.73 -13.53
C LEU A 91 21.42 0.64 -13.51
N ASP A 92 22.58 0.89 -12.89
CA ASP A 92 23.64 -0.12 -12.73
C ASP A 92 23.18 -1.20 -11.73
N ILE A 93 22.62 -0.80 -10.57
CA ILE A 93 22.05 -1.72 -9.58
C ILE A 93 20.95 -2.58 -10.21
N TYR A 94 20.05 -1.96 -10.95
CA TYR A 94 18.97 -2.64 -11.66
C TYR A 94 19.50 -3.65 -12.67
N THR A 95 20.48 -3.25 -13.48
CA THR A 95 21.10 -4.11 -14.48
C THR A 95 21.80 -5.33 -13.85
N GLU A 96 22.47 -5.13 -12.72
CA GLU A 96 23.08 -6.23 -11.96
C GLU A 96 22.04 -7.23 -11.43
N ALA A 97 20.87 -6.75 -10.99
CA ALA A 97 19.75 -7.63 -10.61
C ALA A 97 19.21 -8.41 -11.83
N LYS A 98 19.04 -7.74 -12.97
CA LYS A 98 18.58 -8.38 -14.21
C LYS A 98 19.56 -9.44 -14.72
N LYS A 99 20.86 -9.19 -14.67
CA LYS A 99 21.91 -10.15 -15.05
C LYS A 99 21.85 -11.44 -14.21
N ARG A 100 21.43 -11.34 -12.95
CA ARG A 100 21.27 -12.48 -12.03
C ARG A 100 19.94 -13.22 -12.21
N GLY A 101 19.07 -12.77 -13.12
CA GLY A 101 17.83 -13.45 -13.47
C GLY A 101 16.62 -13.11 -12.61
N PHE A 102 16.70 -12.10 -11.74
CA PHE A 102 15.57 -11.70 -10.93
C PHE A 102 14.39 -11.15 -11.74
N LEU A 103 13.18 -11.47 -11.29
CA LEU A 103 11.93 -10.83 -11.72
C LEU A 103 11.78 -9.50 -10.97
N VAL A 104 12.14 -8.41 -11.63
CA VAL A 104 12.21 -7.09 -10.99
C VAL A 104 10.98 -6.27 -11.26
N THR A 105 10.34 -5.79 -10.19
CA THR A 105 9.29 -4.76 -10.22
C THR A 105 9.87 -3.43 -9.73
N LEU A 106 9.48 -2.34 -10.38
CA LEU A 106 9.92 -0.98 -10.07
C LEU A 106 8.74 -0.15 -9.59
N PHE A 107 8.85 0.44 -8.40
CA PHE A 107 7.93 1.47 -7.91
C PHE A 107 8.59 2.83 -8.06
N THR A 108 7.93 3.74 -8.77
CA THR A 108 8.42 5.10 -9.04
C THR A 108 7.27 6.10 -9.08
N ASN A 109 7.57 7.37 -8.84
CA ASN A 109 6.62 8.46 -9.08
C ASN A 109 6.63 8.96 -10.54
N GLY A 110 7.51 8.42 -11.39
CA GLY A 110 7.58 8.71 -12.82
C GLY A 110 8.21 10.06 -13.18
N THR A 111 8.45 10.96 -12.22
CA THR A 111 8.85 12.36 -12.52
C THR A 111 10.29 12.53 -13.04
N LEU A 112 11.14 11.53 -12.80
CA LEU A 112 12.55 11.53 -13.22
C LEU A 112 12.83 10.64 -14.43
N ILE A 113 11.80 10.02 -15.02
CA ILE A 113 11.95 9.18 -16.21
C ILE A 113 12.29 10.06 -17.42
N THR A 114 13.42 9.77 -18.03
CA THR A 114 13.94 10.39 -19.26
C THR A 114 13.91 9.39 -20.42
N PRO A 115 14.03 9.82 -21.69
CA PRO A 115 14.18 8.91 -22.81
C PRO A 115 15.28 7.85 -22.57
N ARG A 116 16.45 8.25 -22.06
CA ARG A 116 17.56 7.35 -21.74
C ARG A 116 17.16 6.27 -20.73
N ILE A 117 16.41 6.64 -19.67
CA ILE A 117 15.95 5.65 -18.68
C ILE A 117 14.94 4.70 -19.32
N ALA A 118 13.99 5.23 -20.09
CA ALA A 118 12.99 4.42 -20.76
C ALA A 118 13.59 3.46 -21.80
N ASP A 119 14.62 3.90 -22.56
CA ASP A 119 15.38 3.08 -23.51
C ASP A 119 16.13 1.95 -22.78
N HIS A 120 16.80 2.27 -21.67
CA HIS A 120 17.48 1.27 -20.84
C HIS A 120 16.50 0.22 -20.27
N LEU A 121 15.31 0.65 -19.82
CA LEU A 121 14.28 -0.28 -19.36
C LEU A 121 13.65 -1.10 -20.48
N ALA A 122 13.67 -0.62 -21.73
CA ALA A 122 13.25 -1.39 -22.89
C ALA A 122 14.27 -2.47 -23.25
N GLU A 123 15.56 -2.18 -23.14
CA GLU A 123 16.66 -3.15 -23.34
C GLU A 123 16.67 -4.21 -22.22
N TRP A 124 16.64 -3.77 -20.97
CA TRP A 124 16.61 -4.62 -19.78
C TRP A 124 15.18 -4.68 -19.21
N ARG A 125 14.28 -5.36 -19.92
CA ARG A 125 12.84 -5.30 -19.62
C ARG A 125 12.52 -5.75 -18.19
N PRO A 126 11.88 -4.91 -17.34
CA PRO A 126 11.43 -5.30 -16.00
C PRO A 126 10.24 -6.25 -16.07
N PHE A 127 9.96 -6.90 -14.97
CA PHE A 127 8.73 -7.69 -14.79
C PHE A 127 7.50 -6.79 -14.70
N GLY A 128 7.60 -5.66 -13.98
CA GLY A 128 6.56 -4.66 -13.85
C GLY A 128 7.10 -3.29 -13.50
N ILE A 129 6.41 -2.26 -13.93
CA ILE A 129 6.64 -0.86 -13.50
C ILE A 129 5.32 -0.33 -12.97
N GLU A 130 5.32 0.20 -11.75
CA GLU A 130 4.15 0.83 -11.17
C GLU A 130 4.43 2.30 -10.89
N ILE A 131 3.70 3.18 -11.58
CA ILE A 131 3.75 4.62 -11.34
C ILE A 131 2.56 5.03 -10.48
N THR A 132 2.83 5.79 -9.41
CA THR A 132 1.77 6.38 -8.61
C THR A 132 1.31 7.68 -9.24
N LEU A 133 0.04 7.71 -9.67
CA LEU A 133 -0.65 8.88 -10.19
C LEU A 133 -1.43 9.53 -9.04
N TYR A 134 -1.14 10.79 -8.73
CA TYR A 134 -1.70 11.46 -7.55
C TYR A 134 -2.90 12.36 -7.86
N GLY A 135 -3.24 12.52 -9.13
CA GLY A 135 -4.39 13.27 -9.62
C GLY A 135 -4.51 13.11 -11.13
N ALA A 136 -5.71 13.26 -11.67
CA ALA A 136 -5.98 13.33 -13.10
C ALA A 136 -5.71 14.73 -13.64
N THR A 137 -5.83 15.75 -12.79
CA THR A 137 -5.52 17.14 -13.10
C THR A 137 -4.20 17.58 -12.48
N ARG A 138 -3.59 18.63 -13.04
CA ARG A 138 -2.38 19.25 -12.50
C ARG A 138 -2.63 19.77 -11.09
N GLU A 139 -3.77 20.43 -10.89
CA GLU A 139 -4.14 21.07 -9.64
C GLU A 139 -4.18 20.06 -8.50
N THR A 140 -4.89 18.95 -8.68
CA THR A 140 -5.01 17.89 -7.68
C THR A 140 -3.68 17.17 -7.47
N TYR A 141 -2.98 16.83 -8.55
CA TYR A 141 -1.68 16.15 -8.47
C TYR A 141 -0.66 16.99 -7.68
N GLU A 142 -0.55 18.29 -7.99
CA GLU A 142 0.43 19.17 -7.37
C GLU A 142 0.02 19.62 -5.96
N ALA A 143 -1.29 19.66 -5.66
CA ALA A 143 -1.78 19.86 -4.30
C ALA A 143 -1.32 18.73 -3.36
N LEU A 144 -1.34 17.49 -3.82
CA LEU A 144 -0.90 16.33 -3.02
C LEU A 144 0.63 16.20 -2.96
N THR A 145 1.32 16.39 -4.09
CA THR A 145 2.79 16.23 -4.18
C THR A 145 3.57 17.43 -3.66
N ARG A 146 2.94 18.59 -3.52
CA ARG A 146 3.51 19.87 -3.06
C ARG A 146 4.66 20.39 -3.93
N VAL A 147 4.75 19.98 -5.19
CA VAL A 147 5.84 20.35 -6.10
C VAL A 147 5.29 20.78 -7.46
N PRO A 148 5.34 22.07 -7.80
CA PRO A 148 4.90 22.58 -9.11
C PRO A 148 5.63 21.91 -10.28
N GLY A 149 4.91 21.67 -11.37
CA GLY A 149 5.40 21.01 -12.58
C GLY A 149 5.63 19.50 -12.41
N SER A 150 5.27 18.91 -11.27
CA SER A 150 5.43 17.46 -11.04
C SER A 150 4.44 16.65 -11.86
N TYR A 151 3.24 17.14 -12.11
CA TYR A 151 2.26 16.48 -12.98
C TYR A 151 2.80 16.25 -14.39
N ASP A 152 3.30 17.31 -15.05
CA ASP A 152 3.82 17.19 -16.41
C ASP A 152 5.02 16.26 -16.51
N ARG A 153 5.88 16.27 -15.48
CA ARG A 153 7.02 15.36 -15.42
C ARG A 153 6.56 13.91 -15.31
N CYS A 154 5.58 13.62 -14.45
CA CYS A 154 5.01 12.29 -14.30
C CYS A 154 4.37 11.82 -15.61
N MET A 155 3.49 12.64 -16.20
CA MET A 155 2.78 12.30 -17.44
C MET A 155 3.73 12.09 -18.61
N ARG A 156 4.83 12.83 -18.68
CA ARG A 156 5.91 12.57 -19.65
C ARG A 156 6.55 11.20 -19.40
N GLY A 157 6.84 10.85 -18.15
CA GLY A 157 7.38 9.55 -17.78
C GLY A 157 6.44 8.41 -18.16
N VAL A 158 5.14 8.54 -17.89
CA VAL A 158 4.11 7.58 -18.27
C VAL A 158 4.09 7.36 -19.79
N ARG A 159 4.08 8.43 -20.60
CA ARG A 159 4.10 8.35 -22.07
C ARG A 159 5.36 7.65 -22.58
N LEU A 160 6.53 8.02 -22.06
CA LEU A 160 7.81 7.41 -22.47
C LEU A 160 7.85 5.90 -22.27
N LEU A 161 7.24 5.40 -21.17
CA LEU A 161 7.16 3.97 -20.90
C LEU A 161 6.09 3.28 -21.73
N ALA A 162 4.91 3.90 -21.89
CA ALA A 162 3.81 3.36 -22.69
C ALA A 162 4.18 3.24 -24.16
N GLU A 163 4.83 4.27 -24.76
CA GLU A 163 5.33 4.27 -26.14
C GLU A 163 6.30 3.12 -26.45
N ARG A 164 7.01 2.64 -25.42
CA ARG A 164 7.95 1.50 -25.54
C ARG A 164 7.28 0.15 -25.22
N GLY A 165 5.97 0.14 -24.97
CA GLY A 165 5.22 -1.07 -24.63
C GLY A 165 5.74 -1.74 -23.35
N LEU A 166 6.30 -0.98 -22.42
CA LEU A 166 6.81 -1.52 -21.15
C LEU A 166 5.66 -2.01 -20.25
N PRO A 167 5.88 -2.97 -19.33
CA PRO A 167 4.85 -3.54 -18.46
C PRO A 167 4.45 -2.54 -17.35
N LEU A 168 3.78 -1.47 -17.78
CA LEU A 168 3.35 -0.36 -16.93
C LEU A 168 2.00 -0.65 -16.29
N LYS A 169 1.89 -0.28 -15.01
CA LYS A 169 0.61 -0.12 -14.29
C LYS A 169 0.57 1.25 -13.64
N LEU A 170 -0.59 1.86 -13.63
CA LEU A 170 -0.83 3.07 -12.86
C LEU A 170 -1.53 2.72 -11.55
N LYS A 171 -1.14 3.41 -10.49
CA LYS A 171 -1.77 3.22 -9.19
C LYS A 171 -1.99 4.57 -8.49
N THR A 172 -2.88 4.60 -7.51
CA THR A 172 -3.04 5.77 -6.65
C THR A 172 -3.24 5.36 -5.20
N VAL A 173 -2.89 6.27 -4.30
CA VAL A 173 -3.31 6.25 -2.90
C VAL A 173 -4.38 7.33 -2.75
N PRO A 174 -5.67 6.94 -2.66
CA PRO A 174 -6.75 7.88 -2.43
C PRO A 174 -6.61 8.58 -1.09
N THR A 175 -6.77 9.89 -1.12
CA THR A 175 -6.71 10.80 0.03
C THR A 175 -7.86 11.80 -0.07
N THR A 176 -8.10 12.59 0.98
CA THR A 176 -9.12 13.67 0.95
C THR A 176 -8.87 14.69 -0.17
N ILE A 177 -7.65 14.75 -0.72
CA ILE A 177 -7.27 15.69 -1.77
C ILE A 177 -7.63 15.18 -3.16
N ASN A 178 -7.46 13.87 -3.44
CA ASN A 178 -7.57 13.33 -4.80
C ASN A 178 -8.69 12.29 -5.00
N VAL A 179 -9.43 11.95 -3.95
CA VAL A 179 -10.47 10.91 -4.00
C VAL A 179 -11.52 11.18 -5.08
N HIS A 180 -11.84 12.45 -5.32
CA HIS A 180 -12.83 12.86 -6.34
C HIS A 180 -12.36 12.62 -7.79
N GLU A 181 -11.06 12.40 -8.01
CA GLU A 181 -10.49 12.12 -9.33
C GLU A 181 -10.09 10.64 -9.55
N VAL A 182 -10.36 9.75 -8.59
CA VAL A 182 -9.94 8.33 -8.70
C VAL A 182 -10.50 7.66 -9.96
N TYR A 183 -11.75 7.99 -10.32
CA TYR A 183 -12.40 7.47 -11.53
C TYR A 183 -11.73 7.96 -12.80
N GLU A 184 -11.42 9.25 -12.84
CA GLU A 184 -10.79 9.85 -14.00
C GLU A 184 -9.35 9.32 -14.15
N MET A 185 -8.62 9.13 -13.04
CA MET A 185 -7.32 8.45 -13.08
C MET A 185 -7.44 7.02 -13.63
N LYS A 186 -8.50 6.28 -13.23
CA LYS A 186 -8.77 4.93 -13.76
C LYS A 186 -9.06 4.99 -15.25
N ARG A 187 -9.94 5.89 -15.69
CA ARG A 187 -10.26 6.09 -17.11
C ARG A 187 -8.99 6.41 -17.94
N MET A 188 -8.19 7.37 -17.47
CA MET A 188 -6.91 7.70 -18.11
C MET A 188 -6.00 6.48 -18.26
N ALA A 189 -5.86 5.68 -17.21
CA ALA A 189 -5.03 4.47 -17.26
C ALA A 189 -5.53 3.46 -18.28
N GLU A 190 -6.83 3.15 -18.24
CA GLU A 190 -7.43 2.06 -19.02
C GLU A 190 -7.72 2.48 -20.47
N GLU A 191 -8.19 3.72 -20.71
CA GLU A 191 -8.61 4.19 -22.03
C GLU A 191 -7.50 4.94 -22.78
N ASP A 192 -6.74 5.84 -22.10
CA ASP A 192 -5.74 6.67 -22.78
C ASP A 192 -4.38 5.95 -22.89
N PHE A 193 -4.01 5.15 -21.89
CA PHE A 193 -2.71 4.44 -21.86
C PHE A 193 -2.82 2.93 -22.04
N HIS A 194 -4.02 2.34 -21.98
CA HIS A 194 -4.27 0.90 -22.09
C HIS A 194 -3.49 0.06 -21.08
N VAL A 195 -3.39 0.57 -19.84
CA VAL A 195 -2.69 -0.09 -18.74
C VAL A 195 -3.62 -0.36 -17.56
N GLU A 196 -3.26 -1.33 -16.73
CA GLU A 196 -3.99 -1.65 -15.52
C GLU A 196 -3.94 -0.50 -14.52
N PHE A 197 -5.07 -0.22 -13.86
CA PHE A 197 -5.15 0.72 -12.75
C PHE A 197 -5.47 0.01 -11.45
N LYS A 198 -4.81 0.42 -10.36
CA LYS A 198 -5.12 -0.04 -9.01
C LYS A 198 -5.05 1.09 -7.99
N PHE A 199 -5.70 0.90 -6.85
CA PHE A 199 -5.61 1.84 -5.74
C PHE A 199 -5.62 1.11 -4.40
N ASP A 200 -5.05 1.77 -3.38
CA ASP A 200 -5.14 1.36 -1.99
C ASP A 200 -5.49 2.58 -1.14
N PRO A 201 -6.66 2.62 -0.48
CA PRO A 201 -7.10 3.79 0.29
C PRO A 201 -6.47 3.88 1.69
N LEU A 202 -5.56 2.98 2.04
CA LEU A 202 -4.94 2.95 3.36
C LEU A 202 -3.71 3.88 3.40
N VAL A 203 -3.78 4.90 4.25
CA VAL A 203 -2.66 5.81 4.55
C VAL A 203 -2.14 5.51 5.95
N ASN A 204 -0.86 5.18 6.05
CA ASN A 204 -0.17 4.93 7.31
C ASN A 204 0.56 6.18 7.80
N PRO A 205 0.86 6.29 9.11
CA PRO A 205 1.82 7.23 9.63
C PRO A 205 3.21 7.08 8.96
N ARG A 206 4.09 8.02 9.22
CA ARG A 206 5.49 7.89 8.78
C ARG A 206 6.21 6.80 9.57
N ILE A 207 7.29 6.28 8.99
CA ILE A 207 8.15 5.28 9.65
C ILE A 207 8.86 5.80 10.91
N ASP A 208 8.87 7.11 11.16
CA ASP A 208 9.31 7.73 12.41
C ASP A 208 8.16 7.91 13.43
N CYS A 209 7.01 7.27 13.17
CA CYS A 209 5.75 7.37 13.93
C CYS A 209 5.10 8.75 13.93
N SER A 210 5.57 9.71 13.14
CA SER A 210 4.88 10.99 13.01
C SER A 210 3.57 10.82 12.24
N GLN A 211 2.49 11.45 12.76
CA GLN A 211 1.12 11.25 12.31
C GLN A 211 0.72 12.18 11.15
N SER A 212 1.65 12.97 10.61
CA SER A 212 1.37 13.96 9.58
C SER A 212 0.63 13.43 8.33
N PRO A 213 0.90 12.21 7.81
CA PRO A 213 0.16 11.68 6.67
C PRO A 213 -1.33 11.45 6.94
N LEU A 214 -1.71 11.24 8.20
CA LEU A 214 -3.11 10.98 8.57
C LEU A 214 -4.02 12.18 8.38
N ALA A 215 -3.45 13.40 8.26
CA ALA A 215 -4.21 14.62 7.96
C ALA A 215 -4.94 14.57 6.60
N VAL A 216 -4.49 13.71 5.68
CA VAL A 216 -5.11 13.53 4.36
C VAL A 216 -5.71 12.13 4.19
N ARG A 217 -5.77 11.31 5.25
CA ARG A 217 -6.41 10.00 5.23
C ARG A 217 -7.92 10.14 5.06
N LEU A 218 -8.51 9.31 4.23
CA LEU A 218 -9.96 9.21 4.09
C LEU A 218 -10.61 8.76 5.41
N SER A 219 -11.87 9.11 5.59
CA SER A 219 -12.68 8.47 6.62
C SER A 219 -12.86 6.96 6.32
N PRO A 220 -13.17 6.13 7.32
CA PRO A 220 -13.44 4.71 7.08
C PRO A 220 -14.58 4.49 6.07
N GLU A 221 -15.64 5.33 6.09
CA GLU A 221 -16.77 5.23 5.16
C GLU A 221 -16.34 5.52 3.71
N GLU A 222 -15.55 6.59 3.48
CA GLU A 222 -15.01 6.93 2.16
C GLU A 222 -14.09 5.82 1.62
N ALA A 223 -13.21 5.28 2.46
CA ALA A 223 -12.30 4.21 2.08
C ALA A 223 -13.05 2.94 1.64
N VAL A 224 -14.09 2.55 2.39
CA VAL A 224 -14.92 1.38 2.07
C VAL A 224 -15.82 1.63 0.86
N ALA A 225 -16.37 2.84 0.70
CA ALA A 225 -17.13 3.18 -0.51
C ALA A 225 -16.28 2.99 -1.77
N LEU A 226 -15.00 3.37 -1.75
CA LEU A 226 -14.06 3.11 -2.85
C LEU A 226 -13.78 1.62 -3.06
N ASP A 227 -13.64 0.83 -1.99
CA ASP A 227 -13.42 -0.62 -2.11
C ASP A 227 -14.54 -1.29 -2.91
N PHE A 228 -15.78 -0.86 -2.69
CA PHE A 228 -16.95 -1.41 -3.38
C PHE A 228 -17.27 -0.73 -4.72
N PHE A 229 -16.56 0.31 -5.04
CA PHE A 229 -16.62 0.89 -6.38
C PHE A 229 -16.09 -0.06 -7.47
N ASP A 230 -14.99 -0.77 -7.23
CA ASP A 230 -14.54 -1.84 -8.12
C ASP A 230 -15.30 -3.15 -7.77
N PRO A 231 -16.20 -3.64 -8.65
CA PRO A 231 -16.96 -4.85 -8.37
C PRO A 231 -16.10 -6.07 -8.07
N ARG A 232 -14.88 -6.13 -8.61
CA ARG A 232 -13.94 -7.25 -8.38
C ARG A 232 -13.48 -7.27 -6.92
N ARG A 233 -13.19 -6.10 -6.32
CA ARG A 233 -12.80 -6.00 -4.92
C ARG A 233 -13.92 -6.43 -3.99
N GLY A 234 -15.17 -6.04 -4.26
CA GLY A 234 -16.32 -6.49 -3.48
C GLY A 234 -16.50 -8.02 -3.51
N VAL A 235 -16.33 -8.64 -4.67
CA VAL A 235 -16.36 -10.12 -4.82
C VAL A 235 -15.21 -10.77 -4.07
N ASP A 236 -14.01 -10.19 -4.10
CA ASP A 236 -12.84 -10.75 -3.41
C ASP A 236 -12.98 -10.65 -1.89
N TYR A 237 -13.49 -9.54 -1.35
CA TYR A 237 -13.80 -9.42 0.08
C TYR A 237 -14.89 -10.41 0.52
N SER A 238 -15.95 -10.61 -0.29
CA SER A 238 -16.97 -11.61 0.01
C SER A 238 -16.37 -13.01 0.11
N LYS A 239 -15.55 -13.41 -0.87
CA LYS A 239 -14.87 -14.73 -0.86
C LYS A 239 -13.95 -14.92 0.34
N LEU A 240 -13.21 -13.86 0.72
CA LEU A 240 -12.33 -13.91 1.90
C LEU A 240 -13.14 -14.11 3.17
N LEU A 241 -14.23 -13.39 3.32
CA LEU A 241 -15.11 -13.46 4.49
C LEU A 241 -15.84 -14.80 4.56
N ASP A 242 -16.39 -15.31 3.46
CA ASP A 242 -17.07 -16.62 3.40
C ASP A 242 -16.14 -17.76 3.80
N ARG A 243 -14.86 -17.69 3.40
CA ARG A 243 -13.85 -18.68 3.76
C ARG A 243 -13.52 -18.66 5.26
N GLU A 244 -13.50 -17.49 5.89
CA GLU A 244 -13.23 -17.35 7.31
C GLU A 244 -14.42 -17.77 8.17
N LEU A 245 -15.64 -17.35 7.81
CA LEU A 245 -16.86 -17.68 8.54
C LEU A 245 -17.24 -19.17 8.41
N GLY A 246 -16.81 -19.84 7.36
CA GLY A 246 -16.98 -21.28 7.18
C GLY A 246 -15.97 -22.13 7.96
N ALA A 247 -14.91 -21.52 8.50
CA ALA A 247 -13.92 -22.24 9.29
C ALA A 247 -14.27 -22.15 10.78
N PRO A 248 -14.20 -23.28 11.54
CA PRO A 248 -14.34 -23.21 12.98
C PRO A 248 -13.21 -22.33 13.55
N ILE A 249 -13.56 -21.36 14.42
CA ILE A 249 -12.59 -20.61 15.21
C ILE A 249 -12.00 -21.55 16.25
N VAL A 250 -11.04 -22.35 15.82
CA VAL A 250 -10.22 -23.14 16.74
C VAL A 250 -8.95 -22.31 16.96
N PRO A 251 -8.76 -21.67 18.13
CA PRO A 251 -7.46 -21.18 18.49
C PRO A 251 -6.52 -22.39 18.51
N THR A 252 -5.65 -22.51 17.53
CA THR A 252 -4.60 -23.51 17.63
C THR A 252 -3.67 -23.08 18.76
N PRO A 253 -3.20 -23.98 19.64
CA PRO A 253 -2.26 -23.65 20.70
C PRO A 253 -0.98 -22.95 20.20
N ASP A 254 -0.66 -23.09 18.91
CA ASP A 254 0.48 -22.47 18.24
C ASP A 254 0.23 -21.05 17.74
N ASP A 255 -1.00 -20.49 17.86
CA ASP A 255 -1.39 -19.19 17.32
C ASP A 255 -1.02 -17.98 18.22
N ASN A 256 -0.06 -18.17 19.13
CA ASN A 256 0.38 -17.09 20.02
C ASN A 256 1.43 -16.16 19.39
N HIS A 257 1.63 -16.24 18.08
CA HIS A 257 2.58 -15.34 17.39
C HIS A 257 1.98 -13.96 17.13
N ARG A 258 2.84 -12.94 17.23
CA ARG A 258 2.47 -11.55 16.98
C ARG A 258 2.17 -11.30 15.48
N TYR A 259 2.95 -11.91 14.58
CA TYR A 259 2.84 -11.69 13.13
C TYR A 259 2.20 -12.88 12.41
N PHE A 260 1.21 -12.61 11.54
CA PHE A 260 0.49 -13.62 10.75
C PHE A 260 0.71 -13.52 9.23
N CYS A 261 1.36 -12.44 8.75
CA CYS A 261 1.60 -12.19 7.33
C CYS A 261 2.78 -13.01 6.76
N GLY A 262 3.06 -12.84 5.47
CA GLY A 262 4.21 -13.46 4.78
C GLY A 262 5.58 -12.86 5.17
N GLY A 263 5.60 -11.72 5.88
CA GLY A 263 6.85 -11.09 6.31
C GLY A 263 7.70 -12.00 7.20
N GLY A 264 8.97 -12.21 6.86
CA GLY A 264 9.86 -13.16 7.51
C GLY A 264 9.56 -14.64 7.24
N MET A 265 8.54 -14.97 6.43
CA MET A 265 8.20 -16.32 5.97
C MET A 265 8.58 -16.55 4.51
N ASN A 266 8.12 -15.69 3.61
CA ASN A 266 8.40 -15.73 2.19
C ASN A 266 8.90 -14.41 1.61
N GLY A 267 8.95 -13.35 2.42
CA GLY A 267 9.46 -12.04 2.04
C GLY A 267 10.04 -11.24 3.20
N CYS A 268 10.84 -10.23 2.86
CA CYS A 268 11.41 -9.26 3.80
C CYS A 268 11.67 -7.91 3.10
N ALA A 269 12.12 -6.93 3.86
CA ALA A 269 12.51 -5.63 3.35
C ALA A 269 13.96 -5.28 3.77
N ILE A 270 14.64 -4.57 2.88
CA ILE A 270 15.97 -3.98 3.13
C ILE A 270 15.85 -2.47 2.91
N ASP A 271 16.20 -1.69 3.90
CA ASP A 271 16.19 -0.23 3.81
C ASP A 271 17.47 0.30 3.11
N PRO A 272 17.53 1.60 2.75
CA PRO A 272 18.69 2.15 2.05
C PRO A 272 20.01 2.02 2.82
N ALA A 273 19.98 1.95 4.14
CA ALA A 273 21.17 1.78 4.97
C ALA A 273 21.59 0.32 5.15
N GLY A 274 20.84 -0.63 4.58
CA GLY A 274 21.08 -2.06 4.72
C GLY A 274 20.45 -2.69 5.96
N ASN A 275 19.54 -1.99 6.64
CA ASN A 275 18.79 -2.60 7.74
C ASN A 275 17.71 -3.53 7.19
N MET A 276 17.66 -4.74 7.77
CA MET A 276 16.72 -5.78 7.39
C MET A 276 15.51 -5.78 8.32
N SER A 277 14.32 -5.88 7.75
CA SER A 277 13.06 -5.96 8.49
C SER A 277 12.09 -6.92 7.82
N ILE A 278 11.02 -7.30 8.53
CA ILE A 278 10.01 -8.19 7.95
C ILE A 278 9.15 -7.51 6.86
N CYS A 279 9.03 -6.18 6.89
CA CYS A 279 8.37 -5.38 5.83
C CYS A 279 8.83 -3.92 5.90
N VAL A 280 8.51 -3.13 4.86
CA VAL A 280 8.93 -1.72 4.71
C VAL A 280 8.41 -0.76 5.79
N ILE A 281 7.33 -1.11 6.48
CA ILE A 281 6.74 -0.29 7.55
C ILE A 281 7.06 -0.81 8.98
N SER A 282 7.85 -1.89 9.12
CA SER A 282 8.21 -2.43 10.43
C SER A 282 9.36 -1.63 11.06
N HIS A 283 9.24 -1.33 12.34
CA HIS A 283 10.28 -0.63 13.13
C HIS A 283 11.39 -1.54 13.64
N GLN A 284 11.28 -2.84 13.53
CA GLN A 284 12.30 -3.79 13.98
C GLN A 284 13.45 -3.87 12.97
N GLN A 285 14.24 -2.79 12.88
CA GLN A 285 15.33 -2.56 11.93
C GLN A 285 16.70 -2.55 12.63
N ASP A 286 16.90 -3.42 13.60
CA ASP A 286 18.12 -3.50 14.42
C ASP A 286 19.17 -4.50 13.89
N TYR A 287 18.93 -5.09 12.71
CA TYR A 287 19.86 -5.96 12.03
C TYR A 287 20.33 -5.34 10.71
N ASN A 288 21.64 -5.20 10.53
CA ASN A 288 22.23 -4.61 9.34
C ASN A 288 23.03 -5.63 8.52
N ILE A 289 22.69 -5.80 7.25
CA ILE A 289 23.31 -6.77 6.35
C ILE A 289 24.77 -6.47 6.00
N ARG A 290 25.23 -5.21 6.18
CA ARG A 290 26.65 -4.84 5.98
C ARG A 290 27.58 -5.58 6.92
N THR A 291 27.12 -5.85 8.13
CA THR A 291 27.95 -6.41 9.21
C THR A 291 27.86 -7.92 9.32
N LYS A 292 26.69 -8.49 9.01
CA LYS A 292 26.41 -9.91 9.29
C LYS A 292 25.86 -10.69 8.09
N GLY A 293 25.64 -10.04 6.94
CA GLY A 293 25.13 -10.66 5.72
C GLY A 293 23.62 -10.97 5.75
N PHE A 294 23.07 -11.27 4.58
CA PHE A 294 21.63 -11.51 4.41
C PHE A 294 21.16 -12.80 5.10
N ARG A 295 21.94 -13.89 4.95
CA ARG A 295 21.54 -15.22 5.42
C ARG A 295 21.37 -15.28 6.92
N GLU A 296 22.30 -14.72 7.70
CA GLU A 296 22.21 -14.68 9.17
C GLU A 296 20.97 -13.86 9.61
N GLY A 297 20.68 -12.74 8.94
CA GLY A 297 19.48 -11.95 9.20
C GLY A 297 18.19 -12.74 8.94
N TRP A 298 18.15 -13.44 7.81
CA TRP A 298 16.98 -14.26 7.47
C TRP A 298 16.79 -15.43 8.43
N GLU A 299 17.81 -16.25 8.66
CA GLU A 299 17.73 -17.46 9.47
C GLU A 299 17.66 -17.17 10.98
N GLY A 300 18.26 -16.06 11.44
CA GLY A 300 18.30 -15.64 12.85
C GLY A 300 17.28 -14.54 13.15
N ARG A 301 17.61 -13.28 12.85
CA ARG A 301 16.84 -12.12 13.34
C ARG A 301 15.37 -12.11 12.90
N LEU A 302 15.11 -12.37 11.61
CA LEU A 302 13.71 -12.39 11.14
C LEU A 302 12.91 -13.56 11.72
N LEU A 303 13.56 -14.69 12.00
CA LEU A 303 12.93 -15.79 12.70
C LEU A 303 12.60 -15.45 14.16
N GLU A 304 13.49 -14.75 14.85
CA GLU A 304 13.23 -14.24 16.21
C GLU A 304 12.00 -13.31 16.22
N ILE A 305 11.92 -12.36 15.28
CA ILE A 305 10.76 -11.47 15.15
C ILE A 305 9.47 -12.26 14.89
N ARG A 306 9.52 -13.24 13.99
CA ARG A 306 8.36 -14.12 13.70
C ARG A 306 7.89 -14.92 14.89
N ASN A 307 8.82 -15.38 15.71
CA ASN A 307 8.54 -16.19 16.89
C ASN A 307 8.18 -15.37 18.14
N GLN A 308 8.14 -14.02 18.03
CA GLN A 308 7.71 -13.20 19.15
C GLN A 308 6.26 -13.53 19.54
N PRO A 309 6.02 -13.98 20.79
CA PRO A 309 4.68 -14.24 21.25
C PRO A 309 3.93 -12.92 21.49
N ARG A 310 2.62 -13.00 21.44
CA ARG A 310 1.77 -11.93 21.99
C ARG A 310 1.94 -11.90 23.51
N THR A 311 1.94 -10.72 24.09
CA THR A 311 2.15 -10.51 25.52
C THR A 311 0.85 -10.37 26.29
N ARG A 312 -0.27 -10.08 25.58
CA ARG A 312 -1.60 -9.93 26.16
C ARG A 312 -2.70 -10.33 25.18
N PRO A 313 -3.90 -10.69 25.69
CA PRO A 313 -5.09 -10.80 24.86
C PRO A 313 -5.50 -9.45 24.28
N THR A 314 -6.07 -9.45 23.08
CA THR A 314 -6.61 -8.28 22.41
C THR A 314 -8.02 -8.54 21.90
N ILE A 315 -8.77 -7.48 21.56
CA ILE A 315 -10.09 -7.62 20.93
C ILE A 315 -10.03 -8.40 19.61
N CYS A 316 -8.86 -8.39 18.95
CA CYS A 316 -8.66 -9.09 17.69
C CYS A 316 -8.67 -10.62 17.84
N ASP A 317 -8.44 -11.17 19.03
CA ASP A 317 -8.32 -12.63 19.22
C ASP A 317 -9.61 -13.38 18.89
N ARG A 318 -10.75 -12.77 19.18
CA ARG A 318 -12.10 -13.30 18.92
C ARG A 318 -12.77 -12.69 17.69
N CYS A 319 -12.10 -11.80 16.97
CA CYS A 319 -12.67 -11.13 15.80
C CYS A 319 -12.81 -12.11 14.64
N GLN A 320 -14.02 -12.18 14.05
CA GLN A 320 -14.37 -13.10 12.96
C GLN A 320 -14.16 -12.53 11.56
N ILE A 321 -13.67 -11.29 11.46
CA ILE A 321 -13.50 -10.59 10.17
C ILE A 321 -12.03 -10.19 9.91
N LYS A 322 -11.10 -10.98 10.44
CA LYS A 322 -9.65 -10.71 10.29
C LYS A 322 -9.20 -10.74 8.83
N SER A 323 -9.79 -11.61 8.00
CA SER A 323 -9.45 -11.77 6.59
C SER A 323 -9.67 -10.52 5.74
N ILE A 324 -10.62 -9.66 6.15
CA ILE A 324 -10.91 -8.38 5.48
C ILE A 324 -10.38 -7.17 6.25
N CYS A 325 -9.58 -7.41 7.29
CA CYS A 325 -8.94 -6.39 8.11
C CYS A 325 -7.47 -6.22 7.71
N GLY A 326 -7.02 -4.99 7.58
CA GLY A 326 -5.62 -4.66 7.30
C GLY A 326 -4.74 -4.54 8.56
N MET A 327 -5.24 -4.93 9.74
CA MET A 327 -4.50 -4.82 11.00
C MET A 327 -3.27 -5.73 11.02
N CYS A 328 -2.14 -5.16 11.38
CA CYS A 328 -0.91 -5.90 11.67
C CYS A 328 -0.10 -5.17 12.76
N PRO A 329 0.88 -5.84 13.39
CA PRO A 329 1.71 -5.24 14.43
C PRO A 329 2.43 -3.96 14.00
N ALA A 330 2.93 -3.88 12.77
CA ALA A 330 3.59 -2.68 12.27
C ALA A 330 2.63 -1.48 12.19
N ASN A 331 1.36 -1.67 11.83
CA ASN A 331 0.36 -0.62 11.87
C ASN A 331 0.05 -0.16 13.30
N GLY A 332 -0.06 -1.09 14.24
CA GLY A 332 -0.23 -0.77 15.67
C GLY A 332 0.93 0.07 16.20
N GLU A 333 2.15 -0.34 15.89
CA GLU A 333 3.39 0.37 16.29
C GLU A 333 3.44 1.78 15.70
N LEU A 334 3.13 1.96 14.40
CA LEU A 334 3.12 3.26 13.74
C LEU A 334 2.06 4.21 14.30
N GLU A 335 0.85 3.74 14.60
CA GLU A 335 -0.25 4.60 15.04
C GLU A 335 -0.28 4.86 16.56
N SER A 336 0.17 3.89 17.37
CA SER A 336 0.06 3.97 18.84
C SER A 336 1.37 3.74 19.59
N GLY A 337 2.45 3.39 18.89
CA GLY A 337 3.73 2.99 19.53
C GLY A 337 3.69 1.58 20.13
N ASP A 338 2.62 0.82 19.91
CA ASP A 338 2.42 -0.50 20.48
C ASP A 338 1.97 -1.51 19.39
N PRO A 339 2.80 -2.51 19.06
CA PRO A 339 2.51 -3.47 18.01
C PRO A 339 1.30 -4.38 18.30
N GLU A 340 0.82 -4.43 19.55
CA GLU A 340 -0.34 -5.23 19.94
C GLU A 340 -1.63 -4.41 20.10
N SER A 341 -1.56 -3.08 19.93
CA SER A 341 -2.73 -2.22 19.96
C SER A 341 -3.50 -2.25 18.63
N PRO A 342 -4.80 -2.57 18.64
CA PRO A 342 -5.62 -2.46 17.46
C PRO A 342 -5.70 -1.00 16.97
N VAL A 343 -5.60 -0.80 15.66
CA VAL A 343 -5.78 0.50 15.02
C VAL A 343 -7.26 0.73 14.78
N ASP A 344 -7.85 1.72 15.44
CA ASP A 344 -9.28 2.01 15.42
C ASP A 344 -9.81 2.24 13.99
N PHE A 345 -9.06 2.98 13.16
CA PHE A 345 -9.38 3.19 11.76
C PHE A 345 -9.53 1.86 10.98
N LEU A 346 -8.58 0.95 11.14
CA LEU A 346 -8.62 -0.35 10.44
C LEU A 346 -9.74 -1.24 10.96
N CYS A 347 -10.03 -1.16 12.26
CA CYS A 347 -11.17 -1.85 12.86
C CYS A 347 -12.49 -1.35 12.25
N GLN A 348 -12.69 -0.03 12.16
CA GLN A 348 -13.88 0.55 11.52
C GLN A 348 -14.00 0.15 10.04
N VAL A 349 -12.91 0.21 9.28
CA VAL A 349 -12.88 -0.21 7.87
C VAL A 349 -13.31 -1.68 7.71
N ALA A 350 -12.79 -2.58 8.54
CA ALA A 350 -13.15 -4.00 8.49
C ALA A 350 -14.64 -4.23 8.78
N HIS A 351 -15.19 -3.59 9.82
CA HIS A 351 -16.60 -3.69 10.17
C HIS A 351 -17.51 -3.10 9.09
N LEU A 352 -17.15 -1.95 8.53
CA LEU A 352 -17.90 -1.35 7.41
C LEU A 352 -17.92 -2.25 6.18
N ARG A 353 -16.79 -2.92 5.84
CA ARG A 353 -16.75 -3.93 4.78
C ARG A 353 -17.73 -5.06 5.05
N ALA A 354 -17.71 -5.62 6.26
CA ALA A 354 -18.64 -6.68 6.67
C ALA A 354 -20.10 -6.24 6.54
N TYR A 355 -20.45 -5.07 7.07
CA TYR A 355 -21.83 -4.54 7.02
C TYR A 355 -22.28 -4.20 5.60
N ALA A 356 -21.39 -3.67 4.75
CA ALA A 356 -21.69 -3.43 3.34
C ALA A 356 -21.93 -4.74 2.57
N LEU A 357 -21.26 -5.81 2.94
CA LEU A 357 -21.52 -7.17 2.42
C LEU A 357 -22.75 -7.84 3.04
N GLY A 358 -23.31 -7.27 4.11
CA GLY A 358 -24.52 -7.77 4.77
C GLY A 358 -24.28 -8.76 5.89
N TYR A 359 -23.05 -8.81 6.41
CA TYR A 359 -22.70 -9.62 7.57
C TYR A 359 -22.90 -8.83 8.86
N GLU A 360 -23.48 -9.46 9.87
CA GLU A 360 -23.49 -8.97 11.23
C GLU A 360 -22.25 -9.49 11.95
N VAL A 361 -21.50 -8.58 12.59
CA VAL A 361 -20.30 -8.95 13.35
C VAL A 361 -20.70 -9.12 14.81
N PRO A 362 -20.62 -10.37 15.36
CA PRO A 362 -21.00 -10.63 16.75
C PRO A 362 -20.14 -9.85 17.74
N GLU A 363 -20.69 -9.62 18.92
CA GLU A 363 -19.95 -9.06 20.05
C GLU A 363 -18.68 -9.86 20.36
N HIS A 364 -17.56 -9.16 20.52
CA HIS A 364 -16.27 -9.77 20.85
C HIS A 364 -15.41 -8.81 21.70
N GLY A 365 -15.43 -9.03 23.00
CA GLY A 365 -14.70 -8.19 23.95
C GLY A 365 -15.16 -6.73 23.92
N ASP A 366 -14.26 -5.80 24.18
CA ASP A 366 -14.56 -4.36 24.24
C ASP A 366 -14.50 -3.69 22.84
N CYS A 367 -14.84 -4.43 21.76
CA CYS A 367 -14.85 -3.87 20.42
C CYS A 367 -15.96 -2.84 20.26
N ARG A 368 -15.60 -1.59 19.95
CA ARG A 368 -16.55 -0.49 19.75
C ARG A 368 -17.42 -0.62 18.50
N CYS A 369 -16.99 -1.44 17.53
CA CYS A 369 -17.54 -1.52 16.17
C CYS A 369 -18.54 -2.67 15.98
N CYS A 370 -18.46 -3.76 16.76
CA CYS A 370 -19.34 -4.92 16.67
C CYS A 370 -20.67 -4.72 17.41
N SER A 371 -21.59 -5.69 17.32
CA SER A 371 -22.89 -5.66 18.02
C SER A 371 -22.70 -5.31 19.49
N GLY A 372 -23.48 -4.34 19.98
CA GLY A 372 -23.38 -3.82 21.35
C GLY A 372 -22.29 -2.77 21.58
N GLY A 373 -21.39 -2.54 20.62
CA GLY A 373 -20.34 -1.54 20.71
C GLY A 373 -20.82 -0.10 20.50
N GLU A 374 -20.07 0.86 21.03
CA GLU A 374 -20.42 2.30 21.06
C GLU A 374 -20.78 2.89 19.70
N ILE A 375 -20.05 2.51 18.63
CA ILE A 375 -20.23 3.06 17.28
C ILE A 375 -20.90 2.06 16.31
N HIS A 376 -21.36 0.92 16.82
CA HIS A 376 -21.96 -0.15 16.01
C HIS A 376 -23.10 0.37 15.12
N GLU A 377 -24.10 1.03 15.67
CA GLU A 377 -25.28 1.47 14.93
C GLU A 377 -24.93 2.46 13.80
N SER A 378 -23.97 3.35 14.04
CA SER A 378 -23.51 4.30 13.04
C SER A 378 -22.79 3.60 11.88
N LEU A 379 -21.91 2.63 12.18
CA LEU A 379 -21.21 1.84 11.18
C LEU A 379 -22.17 0.92 10.40
N LEU A 380 -23.13 0.31 11.09
CA LEU A 380 -24.15 -0.52 10.43
C LEU A 380 -25.00 0.30 9.45
N ALA A 381 -25.42 1.50 9.87
CA ALA A 381 -26.16 2.42 8.99
C ALA A 381 -25.32 2.85 7.78
N ALA A 382 -24.04 3.17 7.99
CA ALA A 382 -23.11 3.50 6.90
C ALA A 382 -22.89 2.32 5.95
N GLY A 383 -22.68 1.11 6.47
CA GLY A 383 -22.55 -0.10 5.66
C GLY A 383 -23.81 -0.38 4.81
N LYS A 384 -25.00 -0.19 5.38
CA LYS A 384 -26.27 -0.29 4.64
C LYS A 384 -26.40 0.75 3.52
N ARG A 385 -25.94 2.00 3.75
CA ARG A 385 -25.89 3.04 2.69
C ARG A 385 -24.99 2.61 1.53
N ILE A 386 -23.76 2.17 1.85
CA ILE A 386 -22.79 1.68 0.84
C ILE A 386 -23.41 0.52 0.04
N ARG A 387 -23.99 -0.47 0.72
CA ARG A 387 -24.65 -1.62 0.09
C ARG A 387 -25.78 -1.21 -0.86
N LYS A 388 -26.62 -0.25 -0.45
CA LYS A 388 -27.70 0.29 -1.29
C LYS A 388 -27.12 0.94 -2.55
N GLN A 389 -26.10 1.77 -2.43
CA GLN A 389 -25.43 2.41 -3.57
C GLN A 389 -24.81 1.38 -4.53
N MET A 390 -24.22 0.29 -4.00
CA MET A 390 -23.73 -0.82 -4.83
C MET A 390 -24.83 -1.49 -5.65
N SER A 391 -26.03 -1.67 -5.07
CA SER A 391 -27.16 -2.32 -5.75
C SER A 391 -27.84 -1.42 -6.81
N GLU A 392 -27.81 -0.10 -6.61
CA GLU A 392 -28.41 0.88 -7.52
C GLU A 392 -27.47 1.26 -8.69
N ALA A 393 -26.16 1.03 -8.56
CA ALA A 393 -25.19 1.28 -9.61
C ALA A 393 -25.29 0.19 -10.71
N THR A 394 -25.96 0.50 -11.82
CA THR A 394 -26.01 -0.38 -13.00
C THR A 394 -24.63 -0.44 -13.69
N PRO A 395 -24.31 -1.50 -14.47
CA PRO A 395 -23.04 -1.58 -15.21
C PRO A 395 -22.77 -0.37 -16.12
N SER A 396 -23.81 0.26 -16.68
CA SER A 396 -23.71 1.44 -17.54
C SER A 396 -23.45 2.74 -16.74
N THR A 397 -24.01 2.86 -15.54
CA THR A 397 -23.77 4.00 -14.64
C THR A 397 -22.43 3.89 -13.90
N ARG A 398 -21.88 2.69 -13.74
CA ARG A 398 -20.54 2.46 -13.17
C ARG A 398 -19.43 2.94 -14.11
N ALA A 399 -19.67 2.99 -15.40
CA ALA A 399 -18.69 3.45 -16.39
C ALA A 399 -18.75 4.96 -16.67
N THR A 400 -19.87 5.63 -16.40
CA THR A 400 -20.13 7.00 -16.89
C THR A 400 -20.60 8.00 -15.85
N THR A 401 -20.94 7.60 -14.62
CA THR A 401 -21.43 8.55 -13.61
C THR A 401 -20.75 8.39 -12.27
N SER A 402 -19.96 9.40 -11.98
CA SER A 402 -19.40 9.77 -10.68
C SER A 402 -20.47 10.11 -9.61
N ALA A 403 -21.76 10.17 -9.94
CA ALA A 403 -22.72 10.89 -9.14
C ALA A 403 -23.25 10.23 -7.85
N PRO A 404 -23.57 8.92 -7.73
CA PRO A 404 -24.15 8.40 -6.48
C PRO A 404 -23.14 8.14 -5.36
N LEU A 405 -21.90 7.73 -5.71
CA LEU A 405 -20.85 7.46 -4.72
C LEU A 405 -20.09 8.72 -4.32
N LEU A 406 -19.99 9.72 -5.22
CA LEU A 406 -19.41 11.03 -4.93
C LEU A 406 -20.17 11.82 -3.86
N ASN A 407 -21.46 11.56 -3.66
CA ASN A 407 -22.21 12.21 -2.57
C ASN A 407 -21.75 11.74 -1.16
N VAL A 408 -21.15 10.57 -1.05
CA VAL A 408 -20.49 10.11 0.18
C VAL A 408 -19.08 10.72 0.30
N LEU A 409 -18.45 11.01 -0.84
CA LEU A 409 -17.08 11.50 -0.93
C LEU A 409 -16.98 13.04 -0.93
N GLN A 410 -18.10 13.77 -0.91
CA GLN A 410 -18.08 15.23 -0.76
C GLN A 410 -18.02 15.60 0.73
N PRO A 411 -17.08 16.44 1.16
CA PRO A 411 -17.06 16.94 2.52
C PRO A 411 -18.36 17.68 2.82
N ALA A 412 -19.01 17.34 3.91
CA ALA A 412 -20.15 18.07 4.45
C ALA A 412 -19.66 19.49 4.80
N GLY A 413 -19.83 20.45 3.90
CA GLY A 413 -19.45 21.84 4.16
C GLY A 413 -19.10 22.72 2.96
N ALA A 414 -19.34 22.31 1.71
CA ALA A 414 -19.31 23.27 0.61
C ALA A 414 -20.64 24.05 0.60
N CYS A 415 -20.70 25.13 1.37
CA CYS A 415 -21.76 26.14 1.25
C CYS A 415 -21.75 26.69 -0.17
N GLY A 416 -22.83 26.45 -0.91
CA GLY A 416 -23.08 27.05 -2.20
C GLY A 416 -22.97 28.56 -2.11
N SER A 417 -22.37 29.16 -3.13
CA SER A 417 -22.33 30.59 -3.39
C SER A 417 -23.75 31.15 -3.58
N GLY A 418 -24.41 31.47 -2.50
CA GLY A 418 -25.63 32.24 -2.45
C GLY A 418 -25.38 33.43 -1.51
N GLY A 419 -25.29 34.62 -2.07
CA GLY A 419 -24.94 35.84 -1.36
C GLY A 419 -25.84 36.07 -0.14
N CYS A 420 -25.23 36.37 0.99
CA CYS A 420 -25.87 37.08 2.09
C CYS A 420 -25.13 38.37 2.31
N GLY A 421 -25.79 39.44 1.90
CA GLY A 421 -25.38 40.80 2.19
C GLY A 421 -25.55 41.11 3.67
N SER A 422 -24.79 42.15 4.10
CA SER A 422 -24.82 42.87 5.34
C SER A 422 -24.33 42.16 6.61
N CYS A 423 -23.09 42.48 7.00
CA CYS A 423 -22.81 42.90 8.37
C CYS A 423 -21.80 44.07 8.32
N ALA A 424 -22.33 45.25 8.64
CA ALA A 424 -21.60 46.46 8.80
C ALA A 424 -20.72 46.41 10.07
N ALA A 425 -19.63 47.14 9.94
CA ALA A 425 -18.67 47.41 11.01
C ALA A 425 -19.31 48.10 12.22
N THR A 426 -18.85 47.71 13.44
CA THR A 426 -18.67 48.66 14.52
C THR A 426 -17.40 48.28 15.29
N SER A 427 -16.55 49.30 15.30
CA SER A 427 -15.37 49.46 16.15
C SER A 427 -15.70 49.57 17.62
N ALA A 428 -14.96 48.95 18.49
CA ALA A 428 -14.37 49.48 19.72
C ALA A 428 -13.33 48.48 20.22
#